data_3b0addee2a88e7d60eda0da2395f5530
#
_entry.id   3b0addee2a88e7d60eda0da2395f5530
#
_cell.length_a   1.000
_cell.length_b   1.000
_cell.length_c   1.000
_cell.angle_alpha   90.00
_cell.angle_beta   90.00
_cell.angle_gamma   90.00
#
_symmetry.space_group_name_H-M   'P 1'
#
loop_
_entity.id
_entity.type
_entity.pdbx_description
1 polymer ?
#
loop_
_entity_poly.entity_id
_entity_poly.type
_entity_poly.pdbx_seq_one_letter_code
_entity_poly.pdbx_strand_id
1 'polypeptide(L)'
;DAAASLIALKDWAGAARMLEDFRQRYPRHPLADDVTAKLALAYTEQGQWASAAAEFERLAVAKKEPELARSAQWQAAELYEKAADGGTAVSRSNATKAYERYLRLYPAPLEPAIEARHRLARLAERDGNPARTLALQKEIFQADQAGGAERTGRTRTLGATAALALAEPVAADYRKVALVEPLQRQLTLKKAKLQETLKAYSVAADYGVAEVVTASTFQIGALYQDFGKSLLTSQRPKKLNKIELEQYNVLLEEQAFPFEEKAIELHELNARRSAEGFYDEWVRKSFSALRDLRPGRWARAERADTGGSPPAALNQQAIALRQQGEFAKAREAYEAALAADASYAIACLNLGILHDLYLGQPAEALAMYSRYLALTPAGDTAVGKWVADLKNRVPAPAPAAAPPAPASKESS
;
A
#
# COMPACT_ATOMS: atom_id res chain seq x y z
N ASP A 1 -11.98 -31.60 41.34
CA ASP A 1 -12.07 -30.43 42.24
C ASP A 1 -10.71 -29.80 42.52
N ALA A 2 -9.61 -30.54 42.83
CA ALA A 2 -8.31 -29.97 43.12
C ALA A 2 -7.69 -29.18 41.97
N ALA A 3 -7.81 -29.65 40.72
CA ALA A 3 -7.35 -28.90 39.55
C ALA A 3 -8.13 -27.58 39.34
N ALA A 4 -9.44 -27.59 39.63
CA ALA A 4 -10.25 -26.37 39.56
C ALA A 4 -9.83 -25.35 40.64
N SER A 5 -9.45 -25.79 41.83
CA SER A 5 -8.91 -24.93 42.88
C SER A 5 -7.57 -24.30 42.48
N LEU A 6 -6.67 -25.07 41.86
CA LEU A 6 -5.40 -24.55 41.33
C LEU A 6 -5.60 -23.52 40.22
N ILE A 7 -6.58 -23.76 39.32
CA ILE A 7 -6.97 -22.79 38.27
C ILE A 7 -7.50 -21.51 38.92
N ALA A 8 -8.36 -21.60 39.95
CA ALA A 8 -8.88 -20.44 40.66
C ALA A 8 -7.77 -19.64 41.36
N LEU A 9 -6.74 -20.29 41.84
CA LEU A 9 -5.52 -19.67 42.39
C LEU A 9 -4.52 -19.20 41.34
N LYS A 10 -4.80 -19.42 40.07
CA LYS A 10 -3.90 -19.17 38.95
C LYS A 10 -2.56 -19.93 39.01
N ASP A 11 -2.52 -21.02 39.73
CA ASP A 11 -1.39 -21.98 39.65
C ASP A 11 -1.57 -22.88 38.43
N TRP A 12 -1.31 -22.29 37.27
CA TRP A 12 -1.47 -22.93 35.97
C TRP A 12 -0.57 -24.16 35.80
N ALA A 13 0.66 -24.08 36.31
CA ALA A 13 1.63 -25.16 36.22
C ALA A 13 1.22 -26.35 37.11
N GLY A 14 0.72 -26.09 38.31
CA GLY A 14 0.16 -27.10 39.21
C GLY A 14 -1.09 -27.74 38.62
N ALA A 15 -1.99 -26.94 38.09
CA ALA A 15 -3.20 -27.40 37.42
C ALA A 15 -2.89 -28.31 36.23
N ALA A 16 -1.96 -27.90 35.36
CA ALA A 16 -1.57 -28.67 34.18
C ALA A 16 -1.01 -30.03 34.57
N ARG A 17 -0.06 -30.09 35.50
CA ARG A 17 0.52 -31.36 36.00
C ARG A 17 -0.54 -32.29 36.54
N MET A 18 -1.45 -31.79 37.35
CA MET A 18 -2.53 -32.60 37.93
C MET A 18 -3.50 -33.13 36.86
N LEU A 19 -3.87 -32.33 35.90
CA LEU A 19 -4.75 -32.71 34.79
C LEU A 19 -4.08 -33.74 33.86
N GLU A 20 -2.78 -33.60 33.60
CA GLU A 20 -2.00 -34.59 32.83
C GLU A 20 -1.93 -35.95 33.56
N ASP A 21 -1.62 -35.96 34.87
CA ASP A 21 -1.61 -37.16 35.66
C ASP A 21 -2.99 -37.83 35.68
N PHE A 22 -4.05 -37.04 35.85
CA PHE A 22 -5.42 -37.56 35.78
C PHE A 22 -5.71 -38.21 34.41
N ARG A 23 -5.35 -37.56 33.31
CA ARG A 23 -5.56 -38.09 31.96
C ARG A 23 -4.77 -39.38 31.69
N GLN A 24 -3.55 -39.45 32.20
CA GLN A 24 -2.73 -40.66 32.07
C GLN A 24 -3.33 -41.83 32.82
N ARG A 25 -3.84 -41.61 34.04
CA ARG A 25 -4.46 -42.68 34.88
C ARG A 25 -5.85 -43.06 34.43
N TYR A 26 -6.60 -42.13 33.85
CA TYR A 26 -8.01 -42.30 33.51
C TYR A 26 -8.34 -41.87 32.08
N PRO A 27 -7.74 -42.50 31.05
CA PRO A 27 -7.83 -42.01 29.66
C PRO A 27 -9.23 -42.07 29.03
N ARG A 28 -10.15 -42.86 29.61
CA ARG A 28 -11.54 -43.03 29.13
C ARG A 28 -12.57 -42.48 30.11
N HIS A 29 -12.14 -41.60 31.00
CA HIS A 29 -13.07 -41.03 31.98
C HIS A 29 -14.07 -40.07 31.30
N PRO A 30 -15.34 -39.99 31.77
CA PRO A 30 -16.33 -39.06 31.20
C PRO A 30 -15.92 -37.60 31.22
N LEU A 31 -14.99 -37.19 32.07
CA LEU A 31 -14.44 -35.84 32.15
C LEU A 31 -13.26 -35.60 31.20
N ALA A 32 -12.94 -36.50 30.27
CA ALA A 32 -11.79 -36.37 29.38
C ALA A 32 -11.83 -35.05 28.54
N ASP A 33 -13.00 -34.68 28.08
CA ASP A 33 -13.19 -33.43 27.31
C ASP A 33 -13.00 -32.19 28.20
N ASP A 34 -13.51 -32.23 29.46
CA ASP A 34 -13.33 -31.15 30.42
C ASP A 34 -11.85 -30.99 30.83
N VAL A 35 -11.14 -32.09 31.00
CA VAL A 35 -9.69 -32.13 31.26
C VAL A 35 -8.93 -31.48 30.10
N THR A 36 -9.28 -31.83 28.87
CA THR A 36 -8.65 -31.27 27.67
C THR A 36 -8.88 -29.77 27.57
N ALA A 37 -10.11 -29.28 27.83
CA ALA A 37 -10.40 -27.85 27.84
C ALA A 37 -9.63 -27.08 28.93
N LYS A 38 -9.52 -27.66 30.14
CA LYS A 38 -8.75 -27.06 31.23
C LYS A 38 -7.25 -27.06 30.98
N LEU A 39 -6.71 -28.10 30.34
CA LEU A 39 -5.30 -28.14 29.88
C LEU A 39 -5.04 -27.10 28.81
N ALA A 40 -5.92 -26.94 27.84
CA ALA A 40 -5.81 -25.90 26.82
C ALA A 40 -5.70 -24.50 27.46
N LEU A 41 -6.56 -24.20 28.43
CA LEU A 41 -6.51 -22.97 29.21
C LEU A 41 -5.19 -22.82 29.97
N ALA A 42 -4.81 -23.82 30.75
CA ALA A 42 -3.62 -23.79 31.61
C ALA A 42 -2.33 -23.58 30.77
N TYR A 43 -2.20 -24.23 29.64
CA TYR A 43 -1.06 -24.02 28.73
C TYR A 43 -1.08 -22.65 28.05
N THR A 44 -2.27 -22.15 27.67
CA THR A 44 -2.42 -20.81 27.11
C THR A 44 -1.96 -19.75 28.10
N GLU A 45 -2.38 -19.83 29.35
CA GLU A 45 -1.99 -18.91 30.42
C GLU A 45 -0.50 -18.94 30.77
N GLN A 46 0.14 -20.11 30.56
CA GLN A 46 1.58 -20.28 30.72
C GLN A 46 2.41 -19.86 29.53
N GLY A 47 1.78 -19.44 28.39
CA GLY A 47 2.47 -19.15 27.15
C GLY A 47 3.05 -20.39 26.45
N GLN A 48 2.60 -21.60 26.83
CA GLN A 48 3.00 -22.86 26.20
C GLN A 48 2.15 -23.13 24.95
N TRP A 49 2.34 -22.26 23.94
CA TRP A 49 1.46 -22.17 22.77
C TRP A 49 1.32 -23.47 22.00
N ALA A 50 2.42 -24.22 21.81
CA ALA A 50 2.38 -25.50 21.08
C ALA A 50 1.62 -26.57 21.85
N SER A 51 1.74 -26.61 23.18
CA SER A 51 0.99 -27.54 24.04
C SER A 51 -0.51 -27.18 24.05
N ALA A 52 -0.82 -25.90 24.17
CA ALA A 52 -2.19 -25.41 24.07
C ALA A 52 -2.82 -25.77 22.71
N ALA A 53 -2.10 -25.58 21.61
CA ALA A 53 -2.55 -25.93 20.26
C ALA A 53 -2.90 -27.42 20.16
N ALA A 54 -2.07 -28.29 20.71
CA ALA A 54 -2.34 -29.74 20.69
C ALA A 54 -3.62 -30.10 21.46
N GLU A 55 -3.91 -29.42 22.58
CA GLU A 55 -5.16 -29.63 23.31
C GLU A 55 -6.38 -29.11 22.51
N PHE A 56 -6.26 -27.98 21.80
CA PHE A 56 -7.32 -27.50 20.91
C PHE A 56 -7.57 -28.44 19.73
N GLU A 57 -6.53 -29.08 19.15
CA GLU A 57 -6.73 -30.15 18.16
C GLU A 57 -7.52 -31.33 18.72
N ARG A 58 -7.25 -31.74 19.96
CA ARG A 58 -8.02 -32.80 20.65
C ARG A 58 -9.48 -32.39 20.85
N LEU A 59 -9.71 -31.15 21.28
CA LEU A 59 -11.06 -30.59 21.38
C LEU A 59 -11.79 -30.58 20.04
N ALA A 60 -11.12 -30.23 18.96
CA ALA A 60 -11.71 -30.22 17.61
C ALA A 60 -12.18 -31.63 17.18
N VAL A 61 -11.45 -32.69 17.58
CA VAL A 61 -11.85 -34.07 17.30
C VAL A 61 -12.99 -34.54 18.21
N ALA A 62 -13.01 -34.08 19.46
CA ALA A 62 -14.01 -34.51 20.47
C ALA A 62 -15.37 -33.82 20.27
N LYS A 63 -15.42 -32.61 19.72
CA LYS A 63 -16.66 -31.84 19.53
C LYS A 63 -17.55 -32.46 18.46
N LYS A 64 -18.83 -32.66 18.82
CA LYS A 64 -19.85 -33.15 17.87
C LYS A 64 -20.45 -32.03 17.02
N GLU A 65 -20.51 -30.82 17.56
CA GLU A 65 -21.02 -29.64 16.86
C GLU A 65 -19.95 -29.13 15.86
N PRO A 66 -20.27 -29.13 14.56
CA PRO A 66 -19.31 -28.78 13.51
C PRO A 66 -18.66 -27.38 13.69
N GLU A 67 -19.45 -26.42 14.15
CA GLU A 67 -18.97 -25.04 14.37
C GLU A 67 -17.95 -24.96 15.52
N LEU A 68 -18.18 -25.68 16.62
CA LEU A 68 -17.25 -25.73 17.74
C LEU A 68 -15.98 -26.48 17.36
N ALA A 69 -16.09 -27.57 16.61
CA ALA A 69 -14.95 -28.32 16.08
C ALA A 69 -14.11 -27.47 15.14
N ARG A 70 -14.74 -26.71 14.24
CA ARG A 70 -14.07 -25.76 13.32
C ARG A 70 -13.36 -24.66 14.09
N SER A 71 -14.02 -24.04 15.08
CA SER A 71 -13.43 -23.00 15.92
C SER A 71 -12.22 -23.50 16.69
N ALA A 72 -12.31 -24.70 17.29
CA ALA A 72 -11.18 -25.31 18.00
C ALA A 72 -10.01 -25.62 17.07
N GLN A 73 -10.27 -26.11 15.85
CA GLN A 73 -9.21 -26.36 14.86
C GLN A 73 -8.54 -25.05 14.39
N TRP A 74 -9.32 -23.97 14.26
CA TRP A 74 -8.78 -22.65 13.94
C TRP A 74 -7.88 -22.13 15.06
N GLN A 75 -8.33 -22.20 16.31
CA GLN A 75 -7.55 -21.79 17.48
C GLN A 75 -6.25 -22.59 17.62
N ALA A 76 -6.29 -23.89 17.32
CA ALA A 76 -5.07 -24.69 17.28
C ALA A 76 -4.06 -24.17 16.28
N ALA A 77 -4.51 -23.82 15.06
CA ALA A 77 -3.64 -23.27 14.01
C ALA A 77 -3.03 -21.92 14.42
N GLU A 78 -3.82 -21.01 15.00
CA GLU A 78 -3.34 -19.71 15.49
C GLU A 78 -2.33 -19.86 16.64
N LEU A 79 -2.53 -20.80 17.54
CA LEU A 79 -1.60 -21.06 18.63
C LEU A 79 -0.28 -21.67 18.13
N TYR A 80 -0.32 -22.57 17.14
CA TYR A 80 0.90 -23.04 16.49
C TYR A 80 1.62 -21.92 15.74
N GLU A 81 0.89 -21.01 15.07
CA GLU A 81 1.48 -19.83 14.44
C GLU A 81 2.15 -18.92 15.48
N LYS A 82 1.49 -18.70 16.62
CA LYS A 82 2.05 -17.92 17.73
C LYS A 82 3.31 -18.58 18.32
N ALA A 83 3.32 -19.92 18.43
CA ALA A 83 4.51 -20.67 18.82
C ALA A 83 5.65 -20.53 17.80
N ALA A 84 5.32 -20.27 16.52
CA ALA A 84 6.29 -20.08 15.45
C ALA A 84 6.88 -18.67 15.38
N ASP A 85 6.25 -17.65 15.96
CA ASP A 85 6.71 -16.25 15.88
C ASP A 85 8.08 -16.00 16.55
N GLY A 86 8.42 -16.74 17.60
CA GLY A 86 9.76 -16.74 18.22
C GLY A 86 10.57 -18.03 17.94
N GLY A 87 10.08 -18.87 17.03
CA GLY A 87 10.45 -20.27 17.02
C GLY A 87 11.30 -20.75 15.84
N THR A 88 11.59 -22.05 15.92
CA THR A 88 12.37 -22.81 14.95
C THR A 88 11.56 -23.14 13.68
N ALA A 89 12.23 -23.67 12.65
CA ALA A 89 11.57 -24.23 11.46
C ALA A 89 10.53 -25.32 11.81
N VAL A 90 10.74 -26.08 12.90
CA VAL A 90 9.79 -27.09 13.37
C VAL A 90 8.47 -26.44 13.82
N SER A 91 8.53 -25.34 14.56
CA SER A 91 7.32 -24.61 15.00
C SER A 91 6.53 -24.09 13.79
N ARG A 92 7.20 -23.53 12.77
CA ARG A 92 6.53 -23.08 11.53
C ARG A 92 5.91 -24.26 10.77
N SER A 93 6.59 -25.41 10.71
CA SER A 93 6.03 -26.64 10.11
C SER A 93 4.74 -27.08 10.80
N ASN A 94 4.65 -26.98 12.12
CA ASN A 94 3.42 -27.32 12.85
C ASN A 94 2.27 -26.37 12.52
N ALA A 95 2.55 -25.06 12.46
CA ALA A 95 1.56 -24.06 12.03
C ALA A 95 1.07 -24.33 10.60
N THR A 96 1.98 -24.60 9.67
CA THR A 96 1.66 -24.96 8.29
C THR A 96 0.73 -26.16 8.23
N LYS A 97 1.07 -27.26 8.91
CA LYS A 97 0.25 -28.48 8.96
C LYS A 97 -1.13 -28.22 9.57
N ALA A 98 -1.21 -27.37 10.58
CA ALA A 98 -2.48 -27.06 11.24
C ALA A 98 -3.43 -26.27 10.32
N TYR A 99 -2.94 -25.27 9.57
CA TYR A 99 -3.75 -24.56 8.57
C TYR A 99 -4.10 -25.44 7.37
N GLU A 100 -3.19 -26.28 6.88
CA GLU A 100 -3.49 -27.24 5.81
C GLU A 100 -4.55 -28.25 6.25
N ARG A 101 -4.50 -28.71 7.51
CA ARG A 101 -5.54 -29.56 8.10
C ARG A 101 -6.87 -28.82 8.18
N TYR A 102 -6.86 -27.56 8.62
CA TYR A 102 -8.05 -26.73 8.66
C TYR A 102 -8.71 -26.66 7.27
N LEU A 103 -7.97 -26.30 6.23
CA LEU A 103 -8.49 -26.18 4.85
C LEU A 103 -9.04 -27.50 4.30
N ARG A 104 -8.44 -28.63 4.66
CA ARG A 104 -8.90 -29.95 4.25
C ARG A 104 -10.22 -30.33 4.92
N LEU A 105 -10.40 -29.96 6.19
CA LEU A 105 -11.61 -30.28 6.96
C LEU A 105 -12.74 -29.26 6.73
N TYR A 106 -12.37 -28.01 6.53
CA TYR A 106 -13.30 -26.88 6.44
C TYR A 106 -12.98 -25.99 5.22
N PRO A 107 -13.29 -26.46 4.00
CA PRO A 107 -13.08 -25.66 2.78
C PRO A 107 -14.04 -24.48 2.65
N ALA A 108 -15.09 -24.46 3.43
CA ALA A 108 -16.10 -23.40 3.57
C ALA A 108 -16.32 -23.07 5.06
N PRO A 109 -16.82 -21.87 5.40
CA PRO A 109 -17.15 -20.72 4.53
C PRO A 109 -15.93 -20.06 3.88
N LEU A 110 -16.17 -19.22 2.85
CA LEU A 110 -15.14 -18.62 2.01
C LEU A 110 -14.10 -17.80 2.78
N GLU A 111 -14.54 -16.90 3.67
CA GLU A 111 -13.62 -15.97 4.35
C GLU A 111 -12.59 -16.69 5.23
N PRO A 112 -12.96 -17.60 6.15
CA PRO A 112 -11.96 -18.36 6.92
C PRO A 112 -11.04 -19.22 6.03
N ALA A 113 -11.56 -19.78 4.94
CA ALA A 113 -10.74 -20.57 4.02
C ALA A 113 -9.72 -19.72 3.26
N ILE A 114 -10.07 -18.51 2.85
CA ILE A 114 -9.13 -17.55 2.24
C ILE A 114 -8.13 -17.05 3.29
N GLU A 115 -8.57 -16.76 4.51
CA GLU A 115 -7.68 -16.33 5.59
C GLU A 115 -6.64 -17.42 5.93
N ALA A 116 -7.04 -18.69 6.00
CA ALA A 116 -6.10 -19.80 6.22
C ALA A 116 -5.04 -19.88 5.11
N ARG A 117 -5.43 -19.71 3.83
CA ARG A 117 -4.47 -19.64 2.72
C ARG A 117 -3.53 -18.45 2.82
N HIS A 118 -4.05 -17.30 3.27
CA HIS A 118 -3.23 -16.12 3.52
C HIS A 118 -2.18 -16.37 4.61
N ARG A 119 -2.57 -17.01 5.73
CA ARG A 119 -1.63 -17.41 6.80
C ARG A 119 -0.57 -18.38 6.27
N LEU A 120 -0.97 -19.38 5.48
CA LEU A 120 -0.04 -20.29 4.82
C LEU A 120 0.94 -19.57 3.87
N ALA A 121 0.47 -18.57 3.10
CA ALA A 121 1.33 -17.79 2.23
C ALA A 121 2.40 -17.02 3.02
N ARG A 122 2.03 -16.41 4.15
CA ARG A 122 2.97 -15.74 5.05
C ARG A 122 3.99 -16.69 5.68
N LEU A 123 3.56 -17.89 6.06
CA LEU A 123 4.47 -18.92 6.57
C LEU A 123 5.45 -19.38 5.48
N ALA A 124 4.97 -19.61 4.26
CA ALA A 124 5.82 -19.99 3.12
C ALA A 124 6.83 -18.88 2.76
N GLU A 125 6.45 -17.62 2.87
CA GLU A 125 7.35 -16.47 2.68
C GLU A 125 8.44 -16.43 3.75
N ARG A 126 8.09 -16.60 5.03
CA ARG A 126 9.06 -16.71 6.14
C ARG A 126 10.02 -17.89 6.00
N ASP A 127 9.58 -18.97 5.36
CA ASP A 127 10.41 -20.15 5.07
C ASP A 127 11.25 -19.99 3.79
N GLY A 128 11.16 -18.84 3.11
CA GLY A 128 11.90 -18.57 1.88
C GLY A 128 11.45 -19.43 0.70
N ASN A 129 10.17 -19.80 0.65
CA ASN A 129 9.59 -20.62 -0.43
C ASN A 129 8.67 -19.78 -1.35
N PRO A 130 9.26 -18.99 -2.29
CA PRO A 130 8.49 -18.11 -3.16
C PRO A 130 7.52 -18.85 -4.09
N ALA A 131 7.87 -20.07 -4.49
CA ALA A 131 7.00 -20.89 -5.35
C ALA A 131 5.70 -21.27 -4.61
N ARG A 132 5.79 -21.70 -3.36
CA ARG A 132 4.62 -22.02 -2.54
C ARG A 132 3.81 -20.76 -2.20
N THR A 133 4.49 -19.65 -1.87
CA THR A 133 3.85 -18.35 -1.66
C THR A 133 3.00 -17.95 -2.87
N LEU A 134 3.57 -18.00 -4.06
CA LEU A 134 2.86 -17.62 -5.30
C LEU A 134 1.70 -18.57 -5.62
N ALA A 135 1.86 -19.88 -5.37
CA ALA A 135 0.77 -20.85 -5.53
C ALA A 135 -0.41 -20.53 -4.61
N LEU A 136 -0.14 -20.21 -3.35
CA LEU A 136 -1.18 -19.82 -2.37
C LEU A 136 -1.84 -18.48 -2.72
N GLN A 137 -1.09 -17.50 -3.22
CA GLN A 137 -1.66 -16.25 -3.73
C GLN A 137 -2.62 -16.52 -4.91
N LYS A 138 -2.26 -17.45 -5.81
CA LYS A 138 -3.15 -17.87 -6.89
C LYS A 138 -4.43 -18.54 -6.37
N GLU A 139 -4.32 -19.40 -5.37
CA GLU A 139 -5.48 -20.04 -4.74
C GLU A 139 -6.40 -19.00 -4.07
N ILE A 140 -5.86 -17.99 -3.36
CA ILE A 140 -6.60 -16.88 -2.76
C ILE A 140 -7.36 -16.09 -3.82
N PHE A 141 -6.65 -15.66 -4.87
CA PHE A 141 -7.25 -14.90 -5.97
C PHE A 141 -8.40 -15.67 -6.64
N GLN A 142 -8.17 -16.95 -6.98
CA GLN A 142 -9.19 -17.79 -7.62
C GLN A 142 -10.39 -18.04 -6.71
N ALA A 143 -10.17 -18.30 -5.42
CA ALA A 143 -11.24 -18.51 -4.45
C ALA A 143 -12.12 -17.26 -4.29
N ASP A 144 -11.49 -16.07 -4.18
CA ASP A 144 -12.26 -14.81 -4.11
C ASP A 144 -13.03 -14.54 -5.40
N GLN A 145 -12.41 -14.73 -6.58
CA GLN A 145 -13.11 -14.55 -7.87
C GLN A 145 -14.33 -15.48 -8.01
N ALA A 146 -14.24 -16.71 -7.52
CA ALA A 146 -15.32 -17.68 -7.56
C ALA A 146 -16.37 -17.47 -6.45
N GLY A 147 -16.10 -16.65 -5.44
CA GLY A 147 -16.88 -16.54 -4.20
C GLY A 147 -18.27 -15.92 -4.34
N GLY A 148 -18.56 -15.23 -5.44
CA GLY A 148 -19.90 -14.67 -5.71
C GLY A 148 -20.45 -13.85 -4.54
N ALA A 149 -21.60 -14.27 -4.00
CA ALA A 149 -22.28 -13.61 -2.88
C ALA A 149 -21.58 -13.80 -1.51
N GLU A 150 -20.68 -14.78 -1.36
CA GLU A 150 -19.93 -15.00 -0.13
C GLU A 150 -18.73 -14.04 0.03
N ARG A 151 -18.42 -13.25 -0.99
CA ARG A 151 -17.34 -12.28 -0.93
C ARG A 151 -17.63 -11.19 0.08
N THR A 152 -16.68 -10.97 0.98
CA THR A 152 -16.70 -9.91 2.01
C THR A 152 -15.67 -8.83 1.68
N GLY A 153 -15.66 -7.76 2.46
CA GLY A 153 -14.58 -6.76 2.38
C GLY A 153 -13.20 -7.39 2.62
N ARG A 154 -13.12 -8.34 3.55
CA ARG A 154 -11.86 -9.04 3.87
C ARG A 154 -11.39 -9.93 2.72
N THR A 155 -12.27 -10.75 2.14
CA THR A 155 -11.87 -11.62 1.02
C THR A 155 -11.44 -10.81 -0.19
N ARG A 156 -12.13 -9.69 -0.50
CA ARG A 156 -11.76 -8.77 -1.57
C ARG A 156 -10.38 -8.15 -1.33
N THR A 157 -10.08 -7.72 -0.10
CA THR A 157 -8.75 -7.17 0.23
C THR A 157 -7.66 -8.20 0.01
N LEU A 158 -7.86 -9.44 0.49
CA LEU A 158 -6.89 -10.53 0.29
C LEU A 158 -6.77 -10.94 -1.17
N GLY A 159 -7.89 -10.97 -1.92
CA GLY A 159 -7.91 -11.23 -3.36
C GLY A 159 -7.18 -10.16 -4.16
N ALA A 160 -7.37 -8.88 -3.81
CA ALA A 160 -6.68 -7.75 -4.42
C ALA A 160 -5.15 -7.82 -4.18
N THR A 161 -4.76 -8.06 -2.93
CA THR A 161 -3.34 -8.21 -2.56
C THR A 161 -2.71 -9.40 -3.28
N ALA A 162 -3.45 -10.51 -3.40
CA ALA A 162 -3.00 -11.68 -4.15
C ALA A 162 -2.85 -11.38 -5.64
N ALA A 163 -3.80 -10.67 -6.25
CA ALA A 163 -3.71 -10.25 -7.66
C ALA A 163 -2.48 -9.36 -7.91
N LEU A 164 -2.20 -8.42 -7.00
CA LEU A 164 -1.01 -7.58 -7.05
C LEU A 164 0.29 -8.41 -6.99
N ALA A 165 0.36 -9.37 -6.07
CA ALA A 165 1.51 -10.27 -5.94
C ALA A 165 1.70 -11.15 -7.20
N LEU A 166 0.62 -11.59 -7.84
CA LEU A 166 0.65 -12.36 -9.08
C LEU A 166 1.12 -11.54 -10.30
N ALA A 167 1.01 -10.21 -10.28
CA ALA A 167 1.51 -9.34 -11.33
C ALA A 167 3.05 -9.21 -11.32
N GLU A 168 3.71 -9.38 -10.16
CA GLU A 168 5.16 -9.21 -10.04
C GLU A 168 6.00 -10.17 -10.91
N PRO A 169 5.75 -11.50 -10.97
CA PRO A 169 6.50 -12.38 -11.87
C PRO A 169 6.27 -12.04 -13.35
N VAL A 170 5.07 -11.56 -13.72
CA VAL A 170 4.79 -11.09 -15.09
C VAL A 170 5.62 -9.85 -15.40
N ALA A 171 5.71 -8.90 -14.48
CA ALA A 171 6.56 -7.72 -14.59
C ALA A 171 8.05 -8.08 -14.64
N ALA A 172 8.47 -9.09 -13.88
CA ALA A 172 9.85 -9.58 -13.92
C ALA A 172 10.21 -10.15 -15.30
N ASP A 173 9.30 -10.87 -15.95
CA ASP A 173 9.50 -11.40 -17.30
C ASP A 173 9.55 -10.27 -18.34
N TYR A 174 8.74 -9.23 -18.21
CA TYR A 174 8.84 -8.03 -19.04
C TYR A 174 10.22 -7.36 -18.90
N ARG A 175 10.73 -7.19 -17.68
CA ARG A 175 12.03 -6.53 -17.42
C ARG A 175 13.21 -7.28 -18.02
N LYS A 176 13.12 -8.61 -18.20
CA LYS A 176 14.17 -9.43 -18.83
C LYS A 176 14.35 -9.17 -20.33
N VAL A 177 13.35 -8.59 -21.01
CA VAL A 177 13.41 -8.36 -22.45
C VAL A 177 14.21 -7.09 -22.72
N ALA A 178 15.45 -7.25 -23.21
CA ALA A 178 16.31 -6.17 -23.65
C ALA A 178 16.09 -5.85 -25.14
N LEU A 179 16.18 -4.55 -25.52
CA LEU A 179 16.06 -4.11 -26.89
C LEU A 179 17.43 -4.15 -27.60
N VAL A 180 17.85 -5.37 -27.97
CA VAL A 180 19.08 -5.69 -28.70
C VAL A 180 18.75 -6.39 -30.03
N GLU A 181 19.73 -6.54 -30.91
CA GLU A 181 19.52 -7.25 -32.18
C GLU A 181 19.09 -8.71 -31.98
N PRO A 182 18.11 -9.23 -32.75
CA PRO A 182 17.34 -8.55 -33.81
C PRO A 182 16.24 -7.64 -33.24
N LEU A 183 16.44 -6.33 -33.34
CA LEU A 183 15.67 -5.30 -32.61
C LEU A 183 14.16 -5.40 -32.86
N GLN A 184 13.72 -5.63 -34.09
CA GLN A 184 12.29 -5.73 -34.41
C GLN A 184 11.59 -6.85 -33.63
N ARG A 185 12.25 -8.02 -33.52
CA ARG A 185 11.72 -9.16 -32.77
C ARG A 185 11.65 -8.85 -31.29
N GLN A 186 12.71 -8.26 -30.72
CA GLN A 186 12.77 -7.91 -29.31
C GLN A 186 11.74 -6.82 -28.96
N LEU A 187 11.54 -5.84 -29.81
CA LEU A 187 10.53 -4.80 -29.63
C LEU A 187 9.10 -5.38 -29.63
N THR A 188 8.81 -6.31 -30.56
CA THR A 188 7.51 -7.00 -30.59
C THR A 188 7.28 -7.80 -29.31
N LEU A 189 8.29 -8.54 -28.87
CA LEU A 189 8.22 -9.32 -27.61
C LEU A 189 8.04 -8.40 -26.40
N LYS A 190 8.83 -7.32 -26.30
CA LYS A 190 8.74 -6.38 -25.17
C LYS A 190 7.37 -5.70 -25.12
N LYS A 191 6.81 -5.30 -26.27
CA LYS A 191 5.44 -4.78 -26.35
C LYS A 191 4.38 -5.77 -25.88
N ALA A 192 4.48 -7.03 -26.31
CA ALA A 192 3.56 -8.08 -25.88
C ALA A 192 3.65 -8.31 -24.36
N LYS A 193 4.87 -8.36 -23.80
CA LYS A 193 5.09 -8.51 -22.35
C LYS A 193 4.63 -7.27 -21.58
N LEU A 194 4.76 -6.07 -22.13
CA LEU A 194 4.19 -4.86 -21.54
C LEU A 194 2.67 -4.99 -21.40
N GLN A 195 1.96 -5.36 -22.47
CA GLN A 195 0.50 -5.50 -22.46
C GLN A 195 0.03 -6.56 -21.45
N GLU A 196 0.73 -7.70 -21.37
CA GLU A 196 0.46 -8.75 -20.40
C GLU A 196 0.59 -8.22 -18.96
N THR A 197 1.66 -7.46 -18.69
CA THR A 197 1.94 -6.90 -17.37
C THR A 197 0.94 -5.80 -17.00
N LEU A 198 0.62 -4.90 -17.93
CA LEU A 198 -0.41 -3.86 -17.72
C LEU A 198 -1.75 -4.49 -17.35
N LYS A 199 -2.15 -5.55 -18.05
CA LYS A 199 -3.39 -6.29 -17.74
C LYS A 199 -3.35 -6.90 -16.33
N ALA A 200 -2.22 -7.47 -15.92
CA ALA A 200 -2.10 -8.08 -14.60
C ALA A 200 -2.28 -7.04 -13.46
N TYR A 201 -1.64 -5.87 -13.58
CA TYR A 201 -1.84 -4.79 -12.60
C TYR A 201 -3.24 -4.17 -12.67
N SER A 202 -3.86 -4.07 -13.86
CA SER A 202 -5.24 -3.60 -13.98
C SER A 202 -6.21 -4.51 -13.25
N VAL A 203 -6.06 -5.83 -13.35
CA VAL A 203 -6.88 -6.80 -12.60
C VAL A 203 -6.79 -6.59 -11.09
N ALA A 204 -5.60 -6.26 -10.57
CA ALA A 204 -5.44 -5.93 -9.16
C ALA A 204 -6.13 -4.60 -8.80
N ALA A 205 -5.99 -3.58 -9.64
CA ALA A 205 -6.62 -2.26 -9.43
C ALA A 205 -8.15 -2.33 -9.47
N ASP A 206 -8.73 -3.18 -10.31
CA ASP A 206 -10.19 -3.34 -10.50
C ASP A 206 -10.91 -3.81 -9.22
N TYR A 207 -10.19 -4.34 -8.25
CA TYR A 207 -10.74 -4.63 -6.92
C TYR A 207 -11.19 -3.39 -6.16
N GLY A 208 -10.64 -2.21 -6.47
CA GLY A 208 -10.97 -0.95 -5.81
C GLY A 208 -10.44 -0.83 -4.38
N VAL A 209 -9.54 -1.69 -3.94
CA VAL A 209 -8.87 -1.58 -2.63
C VAL A 209 -7.80 -0.49 -2.71
N ALA A 210 -7.94 0.55 -1.91
CA ALA A 210 -7.17 1.80 -2.05
C ALA A 210 -5.65 1.60 -2.18
N GLU A 211 -5.05 0.82 -1.27
CA GLU A 211 -3.60 0.54 -1.28
C GLU A 211 -3.16 -0.27 -2.51
N VAL A 212 -4.02 -1.17 -3.01
CA VAL A 212 -3.74 -1.95 -4.22
C VAL A 212 -3.91 -1.09 -5.48
N VAL A 213 -4.87 -0.17 -5.47
CA VAL A 213 -5.08 0.78 -6.57
C VAL A 213 -3.88 1.72 -6.71
N THR A 214 -3.37 2.28 -5.61
CA THR A 214 -2.19 3.16 -5.65
C THR A 214 -0.94 2.41 -6.07
N ALA A 215 -0.74 1.19 -5.53
CA ALA A 215 0.36 0.31 -5.92
C ALA A 215 0.32 -0.01 -7.42
N SER A 216 -0.82 -0.47 -7.92
CA SER A 216 -1.01 -0.81 -9.34
C SER A 216 -0.82 0.41 -10.24
N THR A 217 -1.39 1.57 -9.88
CA THR A 217 -1.23 2.82 -10.64
C THR A 217 0.24 3.22 -10.73
N PHE A 218 0.99 3.14 -9.61
CA PHE A 218 2.43 3.41 -9.60
C PHE A 218 3.19 2.44 -10.50
N GLN A 219 2.93 1.13 -10.38
CA GLN A 219 3.62 0.11 -11.17
C GLN A 219 3.35 0.26 -12.67
N ILE A 220 2.12 0.57 -13.07
CA ILE A 220 1.76 0.84 -14.46
C ILE A 220 2.50 2.08 -14.97
N GLY A 221 2.57 3.17 -14.19
CA GLY A 221 3.36 4.37 -14.51
C GLY A 221 4.85 4.05 -14.71
N ALA A 222 5.42 3.29 -13.78
CA ALA A 222 6.81 2.84 -13.84
C ALA A 222 7.11 1.95 -15.06
N LEU A 223 6.15 1.11 -15.49
CA LEU A 223 6.28 0.29 -16.69
C LEU A 223 6.32 1.15 -17.98
N TYR A 224 5.47 2.17 -18.06
CA TYR A 224 5.50 3.10 -19.19
C TYR A 224 6.81 3.88 -19.22
N GLN A 225 7.29 4.36 -18.07
CA GLN A 225 8.58 5.03 -17.96
C GLN A 225 9.74 4.12 -18.39
N ASP A 226 9.75 2.87 -17.92
CA ASP A 226 10.76 1.87 -18.28
C ASP A 226 10.74 1.56 -19.78
N PHE A 227 9.55 1.43 -20.37
CA PHE A 227 9.42 1.15 -21.80
C PHE A 227 9.96 2.31 -22.64
N GLY A 228 9.60 3.57 -22.33
CA GLY A 228 10.16 4.76 -22.98
C GLY A 228 11.69 4.82 -22.86
N LYS A 229 12.22 4.61 -21.65
CA LYS A 229 13.65 4.54 -21.40
C LYS A 229 14.32 3.41 -22.19
N SER A 230 13.68 2.23 -22.29
CA SER A 230 14.19 1.09 -23.05
C SER A 230 14.31 1.41 -24.54
N LEU A 231 13.38 2.20 -25.12
CA LEU A 231 13.48 2.69 -26.51
C LEU A 231 14.71 3.60 -26.67
N LEU A 232 14.87 4.59 -25.80
CA LEU A 232 15.98 5.54 -25.84
C LEU A 232 17.35 4.88 -25.66
N THR A 233 17.43 3.81 -24.87
CA THR A 233 18.68 3.09 -24.60
C THR A 233 18.85 1.81 -25.45
N SER A 234 17.94 1.57 -26.42
CA SER A 234 18.01 0.41 -27.31
C SER A 234 19.30 0.37 -28.11
N GLN A 235 19.72 -0.83 -28.50
CA GLN A 235 20.90 -0.99 -29.35
C GLN A 235 20.71 -0.26 -30.67
N ARG A 236 21.74 0.50 -31.10
CA ARG A 236 21.72 1.22 -32.37
C ARG A 236 22.12 0.28 -33.52
N PRO A 237 21.50 0.43 -34.72
CA PRO A 237 21.92 -0.31 -35.89
C PRO A 237 23.38 -0.03 -36.26
N LYS A 238 24.14 -1.07 -36.59
CA LYS A 238 25.61 -1.01 -36.76
C LYS A 238 26.09 -0.24 -37.99
N LYS A 239 25.21 0.03 -38.96
CA LYS A 239 25.59 0.60 -40.28
C LYS A 239 25.16 2.05 -40.49
N LEU A 240 24.78 2.77 -39.43
CA LEU A 240 24.37 4.16 -39.53
C LEU A 240 25.60 5.10 -39.60
N ASN A 241 25.61 6.05 -40.54
CA ASN A 241 26.52 7.18 -40.49
C ASN A 241 26.10 8.20 -39.40
N LYS A 242 26.90 9.25 -39.19
CA LYS A 242 26.63 10.22 -38.12
C LYS A 242 25.27 10.91 -38.22
N ILE A 243 24.89 11.30 -39.41
CA ILE A 243 23.62 12.02 -39.68
C ILE A 243 22.44 11.08 -39.49
N GLU A 244 22.53 9.88 -40.02
CA GLU A 244 21.52 8.84 -39.86
C GLU A 244 21.34 8.44 -38.38
N LEU A 245 22.42 8.40 -37.59
CA LEU A 245 22.36 8.13 -36.15
C LEU A 245 21.65 9.26 -35.39
N GLU A 246 21.93 10.52 -35.74
CA GLU A 246 21.23 11.67 -35.16
C GLU A 246 19.73 11.64 -35.49
N GLN A 247 19.36 11.38 -36.73
CA GLN A 247 17.96 11.20 -37.14
C GLN A 247 17.29 10.02 -36.41
N TYR A 248 18.00 8.90 -36.29
CA TYR A 248 17.48 7.72 -35.57
C TYR A 248 17.24 8.03 -34.09
N ASN A 249 18.11 8.80 -33.44
CA ASN A 249 17.91 9.20 -32.02
C ASN A 249 16.69 10.11 -31.87
N VAL A 250 16.49 11.09 -32.79
CA VAL A 250 15.29 11.95 -32.79
C VAL A 250 14.02 11.09 -32.94
N LEU A 251 14.03 10.11 -33.86
CA LEU A 251 12.90 9.20 -34.04
C LEU A 251 12.62 8.39 -32.76
N LEU A 252 13.66 7.94 -32.05
CA LEU A 252 13.48 7.23 -30.78
C LEU A 252 12.89 8.15 -29.68
N GLU A 253 13.30 9.41 -29.62
CA GLU A 253 12.72 10.39 -28.70
C GLU A 253 11.23 10.61 -29.00
N GLU A 254 10.87 10.79 -30.27
CA GLU A 254 9.48 10.91 -30.70
C GLU A 254 8.65 9.65 -30.35
N GLN A 255 9.23 8.46 -30.49
CA GLN A 255 8.56 7.20 -30.15
C GLN A 255 8.47 6.96 -28.63
N ALA A 256 9.40 7.47 -27.84
CA ALA A 256 9.42 7.33 -26.38
C ALA A 256 8.49 8.33 -25.69
N PHE A 257 8.31 9.51 -26.26
CA PHE A 257 7.54 10.62 -25.68
C PHE A 257 6.12 10.24 -25.20
N PRO A 258 5.28 9.52 -25.98
CA PRO A 258 3.94 9.14 -25.54
C PRO A 258 3.95 8.24 -24.28
N PHE A 259 4.98 7.44 -24.11
CA PHE A 259 5.14 6.58 -22.94
C PHE A 259 5.54 7.37 -21.70
N GLU A 260 6.41 8.38 -21.87
CA GLU A 260 6.77 9.29 -20.78
C GLU A 260 5.56 10.12 -20.33
N GLU A 261 4.79 10.69 -21.26
CA GLU A 261 3.56 11.43 -20.93
C GLU A 261 2.54 10.55 -20.22
N LYS A 262 2.40 9.27 -20.63
CA LYS A 262 1.51 8.33 -19.95
C LYS A 262 1.98 7.96 -18.54
N ALA A 263 3.29 7.84 -18.33
CA ALA A 263 3.88 7.65 -17.01
C ALA A 263 3.60 8.85 -16.10
N ILE A 264 3.78 10.08 -16.61
CA ILE A 264 3.49 11.32 -15.87
C ILE A 264 2.01 11.37 -15.48
N GLU A 265 1.09 11.11 -16.41
CA GLU A 265 -0.37 11.10 -16.15
C GLU A 265 -0.73 10.17 -15.00
N LEU A 266 -0.17 8.96 -14.97
CA LEU A 266 -0.45 7.96 -13.94
C LEU A 266 0.15 8.34 -12.58
N HIS A 267 1.37 8.85 -12.55
CA HIS A 267 1.95 9.36 -11.30
C HIS A 267 1.22 10.60 -10.79
N GLU A 268 0.74 11.49 -11.67
CA GLU A 268 -0.12 12.62 -11.28
C GLU A 268 -1.47 12.16 -10.76
N LEU A 269 -2.04 11.07 -11.31
CA LEU A 269 -3.25 10.45 -10.78
C LEU A 269 -3.05 9.99 -9.32
N ASN A 270 -1.93 9.35 -9.02
CA ASN A 270 -1.59 8.99 -7.65
C ASN A 270 -1.37 10.24 -6.77
N ALA A 271 -0.63 11.23 -7.26
CA ALA A 271 -0.36 12.45 -6.51
C ALA A 271 -1.66 13.20 -6.14
N ARG A 272 -2.67 13.23 -7.01
CA ARG A 272 -3.98 13.84 -6.70
C ARG A 272 -4.69 13.23 -5.50
N ARG A 273 -4.47 11.94 -5.20
CA ARG A 273 -5.07 11.28 -4.03
C ARG A 273 -4.60 11.86 -2.69
N SER A 274 -3.46 12.54 -2.67
CA SER A 274 -3.00 13.26 -1.47
C SER A 274 -3.96 14.38 -1.05
N ALA A 275 -4.57 15.06 -2.02
CA ALA A 275 -5.59 16.09 -1.79
C ALA A 275 -6.90 15.51 -1.21
N GLU A 276 -7.16 14.22 -1.44
CA GLU A 276 -8.28 13.47 -0.91
C GLU A 276 -7.97 12.85 0.48
N GLY A 277 -6.79 13.13 1.03
CA GLY A 277 -6.33 12.63 2.33
C GLY A 277 -5.69 11.23 2.28
N PHE A 278 -5.41 10.70 1.10
CA PHE A 278 -4.76 9.39 0.95
C PHE A 278 -3.29 9.54 0.54
N TYR A 279 -2.37 9.18 1.44
CA TYR A 279 -0.93 9.34 1.24
C TYR A 279 -0.15 8.13 1.75
N ASP A 280 -0.11 7.07 0.95
CA ASP A 280 0.66 5.86 1.22
C ASP A 280 2.06 5.90 0.60
N GLU A 281 2.79 4.80 0.71
CA GLU A 281 4.11 4.62 0.12
C GLU A 281 4.10 4.82 -1.40
N TRP A 282 3.06 4.39 -2.10
CA TRP A 282 2.97 4.43 -3.56
C TRP A 282 2.67 5.83 -4.07
N VAL A 283 1.82 6.57 -3.36
CA VAL A 283 1.61 8.01 -3.61
C VAL A 283 2.92 8.77 -3.41
N ARG A 284 3.65 8.51 -2.32
CA ARG A 284 4.97 9.12 -2.06
C ARG A 284 5.98 8.79 -3.15
N LYS A 285 6.05 7.53 -3.61
CA LYS A 285 6.90 7.11 -4.74
C LYS A 285 6.50 7.80 -6.05
N SER A 286 5.21 8.04 -6.27
CA SER A 286 4.73 8.78 -7.45
C SER A 286 5.18 10.24 -7.43
N PHE A 287 5.19 10.92 -6.27
CA PHE A 287 5.80 12.25 -6.15
C PHE A 287 7.29 12.24 -6.48
N SER A 288 8.02 11.19 -6.08
CA SER A 288 9.44 11.05 -6.43
C SER A 288 9.64 10.89 -7.94
N ALA A 289 8.87 10.01 -8.57
CA ALA A 289 8.91 9.82 -10.02
C ALA A 289 8.60 11.12 -10.79
N LEU A 290 7.61 11.90 -10.34
CA LEU A 290 7.24 13.17 -10.94
C LEU A 290 8.35 14.24 -10.82
N ARG A 291 9.14 14.24 -9.74
CA ARG A 291 10.30 15.13 -9.60
C ARG A 291 11.35 14.85 -10.68
N ASP A 292 11.52 13.59 -11.04
CA ASP A 292 12.49 13.18 -12.05
C ASP A 292 11.96 13.43 -13.46
N LEU A 293 10.67 13.11 -13.71
CA LEU A 293 10.05 13.22 -15.03
C LEU A 293 9.70 14.67 -15.41
N ARG A 294 9.24 15.47 -14.45
CA ARG A 294 8.79 16.86 -14.70
C ARG A 294 9.29 17.80 -13.59
N PRO A 295 10.63 17.98 -13.48
CA PRO A 295 11.25 18.74 -12.37
C PRO A 295 10.77 20.18 -12.30
N GLY A 296 10.51 20.84 -13.43
CA GLY A 296 10.03 22.23 -13.46
C GLY A 296 8.75 22.47 -12.64
N ARG A 297 7.89 21.43 -12.53
CA ARG A 297 6.68 21.49 -11.71
C ARG A 297 6.85 20.84 -10.34
N TRP A 298 7.47 19.67 -10.27
CA TRP A 298 7.39 18.80 -9.09
C TRP A 298 8.63 18.83 -8.19
N ALA A 299 9.77 19.44 -8.64
CA ALA A 299 10.97 19.55 -7.83
C ALA A 299 10.99 20.82 -6.95
N ARG A 300 9.80 21.35 -6.58
CA ARG A 300 9.68 22.46 -5.64
C ARG A 300 10.01 21.97 -4.24
N ALA A 301 11.05 22.55 -3.65
CA ALA A 301 11.53 22.15 -2.32
C ALA A 301 11.17 23.21 -1.27
N GLU A 302 10.65 22.72 -0.14
CA GLU A 302 10.44 23.56 1.05
C GLU A 302 11.79 24.05 1.58
N ARG A 303 11.79 25.26 2.14
CA ARG A 303 12.97 25.85 2.78
C ARG A 303 12.91 25.60 4.27
N ALA A 304 13.94 24.92 4.77
CA ALA A 304 14.18 24.81 6.19
C ALA A 304 14.74 26.13 6.74
N ASP A 305 14.41 26.45 7.97
CA ASP A 305 15.00 27.54 8.74
C ASP A 305 15.45 27.00 10.09
N THR A 306 16.74 27.03 10.33
CA THR A 306 17.35 26.58 11.58
C THR A 306 17.49 27.69 12.62
N GLY A 307 16.95 28.89 12.34
CA GLY A 307 16.85 29.97 13.31
C GLY A 307 15.99 29.58 14.51
N GLY A 308 16.38 29.95 15.71
CA GLY A 308 15.68 29.58 16.95
C GLY A 308 14.42 30.40 17.24
N SER A 309 13.86 31.12 16.26
CA SER A 309 12.63 31.90 16.43
C SER A 309 11.36 31.04 16.48
N PRO A 310 10.27 31.43 17.16
CA PRO A 310 9.03 30.68 17.18
C PRO A 310 8.47 30.40 15.79
N PRO A 311 8.44 31.30 14.80
CA PRO A 311 8.01 31.00 13.43
C PRO A 311 8.88 29.94 12.75
N ALA A 312 10.22 29.97 12.96
CA ALA A 312 11.14 28.97 12.39
C ALA A 312 10.88 27.56 12.96
N ALA A 313 10.62 27.45 14.27
CA ALA A 313 10.27 26.17 14.91
C ALA A 313 8.95 25.59 14.36
N LEU A 314 7.92 26.42 14.21
CA LEU A 314 6.65 26.03 13.62
C LEU A 314 6.78 25.63 12.15
N ASN A 315 7.62 26.33 11.39
CA ASN A 315 7.96 25.97 10.01
C ASN A 315 8.63 24.58 9.92
N GLN A 316 9.59 24.28 10.82
CA GLN A 316 10.23 22.96 10.87
C GLN A 316 9.23 21.85 11.23
N GLN A 317 8.35 22.12 12.20
CA GLN A 317 7.27 21.20 12.55
C GLN A 317 6.34 20.94 11.35
N ALA A 318 5.97 21.97 10.61
CA ALA A 318 5.13 21.84 9.42
C ALA A 318 5.80 20.98 8.33
N ILE A 319 7.10 21.18 8.06
CA ILE A 319 7.87 20.35 7.13
C ILE A 319 7.83 18.87 7.56
N ALA A 320 8.06 18.59 8.84
CA ALA A 320 8.03 17.23 9.37
C ALA A 320 6.64 16.57 9.22
N LEU A 321 5.57 17.32 9.53
CA LEU A 321 4.19 16.85 9.37
C LEU A 321 3.85 16.57 7.89
N ARG A 322 4.25 17.46 6.97
CA ARG A 322 4.09 17.21 5.54
C ARG A 322 4.83 15.94 5.08
N GLN A 323 6.04 15.69 5.57
CA GLN A 323 6.80 14.47 5.25
C GLN A 323 6.09 13.20 5.72
N GLN A 324 5.34 13.29 6.82
CA GLN A 324 4.52 12.20 7.37
C GLN A 324 3.18 12.03 6.63
N GLY A 325 2.82 12.95 5.74
CA GLY A 325 1.51 12.97 5.06
C GLY A 325 0.40 13.64 5.86
N GLU A 326 0.72 14.23 7.01
CA GLU A 326 -0.23 14.95 7.89
C GLU A 326 -0.50 16.38 7.38
N PHE A 327 -1.03 16.49 6.15
CA PHE A 327 -1.10 17.76 5.41
C PHE A 327 -1.98 18.81 6.08
N ALA A 328 -3.08 18.41 6.71
CA ALA A 328 -3.94 19.33 7.46
C ALA A 328 -3.19 19.96 8.64
N LYS A 329 -2.48 19.16 9.42
CA LYS A 329 -1.66 19.63 10.54
C LYS A 329 -0.46 20.46 10.07
N ALA A 330 0.14 20.08 8.92
CA ALA A 330 1.23 20.85 8.31
C ALA A 330 0.75 22.24 7.90
N ARG A 331 -0.44 22.36 7.31
CA ARG A 331 -1.07 23.64 7.00
C ARG A 331 -1.27 24.48 8.25
N GLU A 332 -1.89 23.91 9.29
CA GLU A 332 -2.12 24.62 10.57
C GLU A 332 -0.81 25.12 11.18
N ALA A 333 0.27 24.34 11.12
CA ALA A 333 1.56 24.75 11.65
C ALA A 333 2.20 25.89 10.82
N TYR A 334 2.08 25.88 9.48
CA TYR A 334 2.50 27.02 8.64
C TYR A 334 1.67 28.27 8.91
N GLU A 335 0.34 28.13 9.04
CA GLU A 335 -0.54 29.24 9.38
C GLU A 335 -0.21 29.83 10.77
N ALA A 336 0.10 28.98 11.75
CA ALA A 336 0.57 29.42 13.07
C ALA A 336 1.92 30.15 12.99
N ALA A 337 2.85 29.71 12.12
CA ALA A 337 4.09 30.46 11.88
C ALA A 337 3.83 31.85 11.31
N LEU A 338 2.87 31.99 10.38
CA LEU A 338 2.45 33.28 9.81
C LEU A 338 1.63 34.15 10.79
N ALA A 339 0.92 33.55 11.74
CA ALA A 339 0.25 34.25 12.82
C ALA A 339 1.27 34.80 13.84
N ALA A 340 2.36 34.10 14.11
CA ALA A 340 3.44 34.54 14.97
C ALA A 340 4.28 35.67 14.33
N ASP A 341 4.49 35.61 13.02
CA ASP A 341 5.17 36.62 12.21
C ASP A 341 4.57 36.71 10.80
N ALA A 342 3.74 37.70 10.55
CA ALA A 342 3.10 37.90 9.25
C ALA A 342 4.09 38.19 8.11
N SER A 343 5.33 38.59 8.41
CA SER A 343 6.40 38.88 7.44
C SER A 343 7.34 37.67 7.19
N TYR A 344 7.06 36.53 7.83
CA TYR A 344 7.89 35.33 7.71
C TYR A 344 7.75 34.66 6.34
N ALA A 345 8.54 35.14 5.37
CA ALA A 345 8.47 34.77 3.96
C ALA A 345 8.59 33.24 3.72
N ILE A 346 9.44 32.55 4.49
CA ILE A 346 9.69 31.11 4.31
C ILE A 346 8.40 30.30 4.50
N ALA A 347 7.58 30.63 5.50
CA ALA A 347 6.29 29.95 5.69
C ALA A 347 5.31 30.23 4.53
N CYS A 348 5.30 31.43 3.95
CA CYS A 348 4.52 31.70 2.74
C CYS A 348 4.94 30.80 1.57
N LEU A 349 6.25 30.64 1.34
CA LEU A 349 6.78 29.77 0.28
C LEU A 349 6.36 28.32 0.51
N ASN A 350 6.59 27.80 1.71
CA ASN A 350 6.36 26.40 2.05
C ASN A 350 4.86 26.05 2.07
N LEU A 351 4.03 26.94 2.58
CA LEU A 351 2.57 26.81 2.54
C LEU A 351 2.06 26.84 1.09
N GLY A 352 2.64 27.69 0.26
CA GLY A 352 2.35 27.70 -1.19
C GLY A 352 2.68 26.35 -1.84
N ILE A 353 3.84 25.75 -1.52
CA ILE A 353 4.22 24.41 -2.03
C ILE A 353 3.24 23.33 -1.51
N LEU A 354 2.83 23.39 -0.25
CA LEU A 354 1.86 22.46 0.31
C LEU A 354 0.51 22.53 -0.44
N HIS A 355 -0.01 23.75 -0.67
CA HIS A 355 -1.25 23.94 -1.41
C HIS A 355 -1.16 23.47 -2.86
N ASP A 356 -0.05 23.79 -3.55
CA ASP A 356 0.09 23.46 -4.97
C ASP A 356 0.30 21.97 -5.24
N LEU A 357 1.20 21.31 -4.50
CA LEU A 357 1.62 19.95 -4.81
C LEU A 357 0.81 18.88 -4.07
N TYR A 358 0.41 19.15 -2.82
CA TYR A 358 -0.17 18.12 -1.94
C TYR A 358 -1.67 18.29 -1.69
N LEU A 359 -2.16 19.55 -1.62
CA LEU A 359 -3.57 19.81 -1.35
C LEU A 359 -4.41 20.10 -2.60
N GLY A 360 -3.79 20.25 -3.78
CA GLY A 360 -4.49 20.52 -5.03
C GLY A 360 -5.26 21.85 -5.03
N GLN A 361 -4.75 22.86 -4.32
CA GLN A 361 -5.37 24.16 -4.13
C GLN A 361 -4.56 25.27 -4.84
N PRO A 362 -4.66 25.40 -6.18
CA PRO A 362 -3.82 26.30 -6.95
C PRO A 362 -4.07 27.78 -6.68
N ALA A 363 -5.27 28.17 -6.30
CA ALA A 363 -5.60 29.55 -5.97
C ALA A 363 -4.93 30.01 -4.67
N GLU A 364 -4.98 29.17 -3.63
CA GLU A 364 -4.32 29.37 -2.35
C GLU A 364 -2.80 29.37 -2.51
N ALA A 365 -2.27 28.44 -3.33
CA ALA A 365 -0.85 28.42 -3.66
C ALA A 365 -0.40 29.71 -4.34
N LEU A 366 -1.17 30.20 -5.32
CA LEU A 366 -0.90 31.46 -6.02
C LEU A 366 -0.86 32.67 -5.03
N ALA A 367 -1.81 32.72 -4.09
CA ALA A 367 -1.85 33.75 -3.07
C ALA A 367 -0.59 33.71 -2.18
N MET A 368 -0.17 32.52 -1.74
CA MET A 368 1.01 32.36 -0.88
C MET A 368 2.31 32.67 -1.61
N TYR A 369 2.50 32.22 -2.83
CA TYR A 369 3.69 32.57 -3.63
C TYR A 369 3.75 34.05 -3.98
N SER A 370 2.61 34.69 -4.26
CA SER A 370 2.57 36.15 -4.50
C SER A 370 2.97 36.93 -3.25
N ARG A 371 2.49 36.49 -2.07
CA ARG A 371 2.87 37.07 -0.78
C ARG A 371 4.36 36.87 -0.47
N TYR A 372 4.89 35.69 -0.76
CA TYR A 372 6.33 35.40 -0.64
C TYR A 372 7.18 36.39 -1.47
N LEU A 373 6.82 36.58 -2.75
CA LEU A 373 7.54 37.51 -3.64
C LEU A 373 7.46 38.98 -3.15
N ALA A 374 6.32 39.40 -2.58
CA ALA A 374 6.18 40.72 -1.99
C ALA A 374 7.08 40.92 -0.76
N LEU A 375 7.32 39.86 0.00
CA LEU A 375 8.18 39.87 1.20
C LEU A 375 9.68 39.68 0.87
N THR A 376 10.02 39.38 -0.38
CA THR A 376 11.39 39.15 -0.84
C THR A 376 11.77 40.14 -1.96
N PRO A 377 12.14 41.40 -1.63
CA PRO A 377 12.38 42.44 -2.62
C PRO A 377 13.50 42.13 -3.64
N ALA A 378 14.48 41.30 -3.25
CA ALA A 378 15.52 40.80 -4.14
C ALA A 378 14.97 39.89 -5.25
N GLY A 379 13.71 39.46 -5.12
CA GLY A 379 13.03 38.57 -6.02
C GLY A 379 13.47 37.11 -5.90
N ASP A 380 12.65 36.22 -6.46
CA ASP A 380 12.97 34.80 -6.63
C ASP A 380 12.46 34.36 -8.01
N THR A 381 13.41 34.22 -8.94
CA THR A 381 13.11 33.89 -10.33
C THR A 381 12.37 32.55 -10.48
N ALA A 382 12.70 31.56 -9.62
CA ALA A 382 12.05 30.26 -9.65
C ALA A 382 10.58 30.37 -9.23
N VAL A 383 10.32 31.04 -8.11
CA VAL A 383 8.94 31.29 -7.63
C VAL A 383 8.15 32.16 -8.59
N GLY A 384 8.79 33.13 -9.23
CA GLY A 384 8.17 33.92 -10.29
C GLY A 384 7.65 33.07 -11.46
N LYS A 385 8.40 32.06 -11.88
CA LYS A 385 7.98 31.07 -12.90
C LYS A 385 6.81 30.22 -12.40
N TRP A 386 6.80 29.83 -11.11
CA TRP A 386 5.70 29.06 -10.53
C TRP A 386 4.38 29.86 -10.48
N VAL A 387 4.48 31.14 -10.16
CA VAL A 387 3.34 32.07 -10.22
C VAL A 387 2.79 32.19 -11.63
N ALA A 388 3.64 32.32 -12.64
CA ALA A 388 3.23 32.37 -14.04
C ALA A 388 2.53 31.07 -14.48
N ASP A 389 3.09 29.91 -14.12
CA ASP A 389 2.50 28.60 -14.39
C ASP A 389 1.11 28.44 -13.71
N LEU A 390 0.99 28.85 -12.44
CA LEU A 390 -0.27 28.79 -11.72
C LEU A 390 -1.35 29.70 -12.32
N LYS A 391 -1.01 30.91 -12.75
CA LYS A 391 -1.95 31.80 -13.43
C LYS A 391 -2.56 31.21 -14.69
N ASN A 392 -1.80 30.39 -15.40
CA ASN A 392 -2.31 29.67 -16.59
C ASN A 392 -3.22 28.49 -16.23
N ARG A 393 -3.11 27.95 -15.01
CA ARG A 393 -3.90 26.79 -14.54
C ARG A 393 -5.15 27.18 -13.72
N VAL A 394 -5.16 28.35 -13.10
CA VAL A 394 -6.32 28.85 -12.36
C VAL A 394 -7.27 29.50 -13.37
N PRO A 395 -8.53 29.03 -13.50
CA PRO A 395 -9.51 29.70 -14.34
C PRO A 395 -9.67 31.16 -13.88
N ALA A 396 -9.74 32.08 -14.85
CA ALA A 396 -10.06 33.47 -14.53
C ALA A 396 -11.38 33.50 -13.71
N PRO A 397 -11.48 34.30 -12.64
CA PRO A 397 -12.73 34.43 -11.90
C PRO A 397 -13.83 34.82 -12.91
N ALA A 398 -14.96 34.11 -12.84
CA ALA A 398 -16.11 34.45 -13.68
C ALA A 398 -16.43 35.94 -13.53
N PRO A 399 -16.68 36.68 -14.61
CA PRO A 399 -17.01 38.10 -14.51
C PRO A 399 -18.21 38.23 -13.56
N ALA A 400 -18.08 39.11 -12.56
CA ALA A 400 -19.17 39.37 -11.62
C ALA A 400 -20.45 39.64 -12.41
N ALA A 401 -21.52 38.88 -12.10
CA ALA A 401 -22.80 39.09 -12.74
C ALA A 401 -23.17 40.56 -12.62
N ALA A 402 -23.41 41.21 -13.76
CA ALA A 402 -23.85 42.60 -13.78
C ALA A 402 -25.08 42.75 -12.90
N PRO A 403 -25.18 43.83 -12.11
CA PRO A 403 -26.36 44.07 -11.27
C PRO A 403 -27.60 44.10 -12.16
N PRO A 404 -28.72 43.52 -11.73
CA PRO A 404 -29.95 43.53 -12.52
C PRO A 404 -30.33 44.99 -12.84
N ALA A 405 -30.66 45.25 -14.11
CA ALA A 405 -31.10 46.56 -14.59
C ALA A 405 -32.31 47.01 -13.75
N PRO A 406 -32.41 48.31 -13.38
CA PRO A 406 -33.53 48.80 -12.59
C PRO A 406 -34.85 48.62 -13.39
N ALA A 407 -35.83 48.03 -12.74
CA ALA A 407 -37.15 47.82 -13.31
C ALA A 407 -37.74 49.15 -13.80
N SER A 408 -37.99 49.21 -15.10
CA SER A 408 -38.74 50.36 -15.70
C SER A 408 -40.13 50.37 -15.07
N LYS A 409 -40.41 51.46 -14.33
CA LYS A 409 -41.76 51.76 -13.92
C LYS A 409 -42.57 52.15 -15.19
N GLU A 410 -43.43 51.27 -15.63
CA GLU A 410 -44.51 51.65 -16.53
C GLU A 410 -45.53 52.47 -15.69
N SER A 411 -45.66 53.72 -16.04
CA SER A 411 -46.72 54.62 -15.59
C SER A 411 -47.90 54.47 -16.53
N SER A 412 -49.03 54.10 -15.98
CA SER A 412 -50.39 54.17 -16.59
C SER A 412 -50.83 55.56 -16.73
#